data_9f1e3266f6aabb009ae0c0c7f3519fdf
#
_entry.id   9f1e3266f6aabb009ae0c0c7f3519fdf
#
_cell.length_a   1.000
_cell.length_b   1.000
_cell.length_c   1.000
_cell.angle_alpha   90.00
_cell.angle_beta   90.00
_cell.angle_gamma   90.00
#
_symmetry.space_group_name_H-M   'P 1'
#
loop_
_entity.id
_entity.type
_entity.pdbx_description
1 polymer ?
#
loop_
_entity_poly.entity_id
_entity_poly.type
_entity_poly.pdbx_seq_one_letter_code
_entity_poly.pdbx_strand_id
1 'polypeptide(L)'
;RHYRLFPGEGAWDLAAFVSHVLCAGYSGPLSLEVFNDIFRQTDVARTAAHARRSLVWLEDQVAQRQAAGRRSVAVRGGGLVRLPRTPSPAGLDFVEVKAENTSAVEETLGQLGFTFRGQHRTKPVRLWSAGRARVVLNEQYARDEQPHLAALGFDVTDLDGAVARAKTLQAPPVYRRTYAGEVALQAVRAPDGTEIFLCPSPGDGLEPEWTAEFEHGESGPGGSGAVQPARIDHVNLVQRWQEFDEAVLFYTSVLGLDASVAVEVAGPTGLVRSQVMRTADGSIRVPLNVAPPVLESSGLPQHVAFSTDRIVDLARAARDRGLEFLTAPDNYYDDLVARFDLAPETVGQLHELGLLYDREAGGEFVHFYTGTVGEVFFEVVQRRGGYDGYGAANAPVRLAAQRASRARLYV
;
A
#
# COMPACT_ATOMS: atom_id res chain seq x y z
N ARG A 1 6.27 30.28 4.20
CA ARG A 1 5.13 30.99 3.61
C ARG A 1 4.53 30.27 2.41
N HIS A 2 5.31 29.54 1.64
CA HIS A 2 4.95 28.93 0.35
C HIS A 2 4.73 27.41 0.40
N TYR A 3 4.53 26.84 1.60
CA TYR A 3 4.30 25.41 1.82
C TYR A 3 3.10 25.17 2.73
N ARG A 4 1.99 25.91 2.49
CA ARG A 4 0.74 25.64 3.18
C ARG A 4 0.07 24.45 2.54
N LEU A 5 -0.51 23.61 3.38
CA LEU A 5 -1.21 22.39 2.99
C LEU A 5 -2.73 22.62 3.06
N PHE A 6 -3.48 21.78 2.38
CA PHE A 6 -4.93 21.76 2.50
C PHE A 6 -5.38 21.25 3.88
N PRO A 7 -6.60 21.55 4.32
CA PRO A 7 -7.17 20.98 5.54
C PRO A 7 -7.07 19.46 5.58
N GLY A 8 -6.52 18.91 6.67
CA GLY A 8 -6.33 17.48 6.84
C GLY A 8 -4.93 16.96 6.52
N GLU A 9 -4.09 17.77 5.84
CA GLU A 9 -2.73 17.36 5.45
C GLU A 9 -1.66 17.85 6.42
N GLY A 10 -1.96 18.86 7.23
CA GLY A 10 -1.04 19.44 8.19
C GLY A 10 -1.28 18.98 9.63
N ALA A 11 -0.37 19.39 10.52
CA ALA A 11 -0.44 19.04 11.94
C ALA A 11 -1.49 19.83 12.76
N TRP A 12 -2.16 20.82 12.16
CA TRP A 12 -3.13 21.66 12.87
C TRP A 12 -4.51 21.02 12.89
N ASP A 13 -5.12 20.93 14.07
CA ASP A 13 -6.51 20.48 14.22
C ASP A 13 -7.50 21.54 13.76
N LEU A 14 -7.64 21.67 12.44
CA LEU A 14 -8.56 22.62 11.82
C LEU A 14 -10.02 22.25 12.09
N ALA A 15 -10.34 20.97 12.32
CA ALA A 15 -11.70 20.56 12.68
C ALA A 15 -12.10 21.11 14.04
N ALA A 16 -11.18 21.10 15.04
CA ALA A 16 -11.42 21.75 16.32
C ALA A 16 -11.59 23.27 16.16
N PHE A 17 -10.71 23.92 15.41
CA PHE A 17 -10.78 25.37 15.17
C PHE A 17 -12.11 25.77 14.53
N VAL A 18 -12.48 25.15 13.41
CA VAL A 18 -13.75 25.44 12.71
C VAL A 18 -14.95 25.13 13.60
N SER A 19 -14.92 24.02 14.36
CA SER A 19 -15.98 23.70 15.33
C SER A 19 -16.19 24.83 16.34
N HIS A 20 -15.11 25.41 16.91
CA HIS A 20 -15.21 26.54 17.84
C HIS A 20 -15.77 27.81 17.17
N VAL A 21 -15.33 28.12 15.95
CA VAL A 21 -15.83 29.26 15.16
C VAL A 21 -17.34 29.16 14.96
N LEU A 22 -17.83 27.98 14.55
CA LEU A 22 -19.26 27.75 14.36
C LEU A 22 -20.04 27.77 15.69
N CYS A 23 -19.47 27.23 16.77
CA CYS A 23 -20.06 27.26 18.10
C CYS A 23 -20.16 28.70 18.65
N ALA A 24 -19.27 29.60 18.25
CA ALA A 24 -19.33 31.02 18.57
C ALA A 24 -20.44 31.79 17.81
N GLY A 25 -21.19 31.13 16.91
CA GLY A 25 -22.30 31.70 16.17
C GLY A 25 -21.92 32.25 14.80
N TYR A 26 -20.71 32.01 14.31
CA TYR A 26 -20.35 32.42 12.94
C TYR A 26 -21.18 31.66 11.90
N SER A 27 -21.78 32.36 10.97
CA SER A 27 -22.66 31.83 9.92
C SER A 27 -22.30 32.29 8.51
N GLY A 28 -21.18 32.99 8.36
CA GLY A 28 -20.66 33.43 7.08
C GLY A 28 -19.88 32.37 6.33
N PRO A 29 -19.43 32.63 5.09
CA PRO A 29 -18.61 31.70 4.31
C PRO A 29 -17.21 31.55 4.92
N LEU A 30 -16.68 30.33 4.87
CA LEU A 30 -15.28 30.06 5.13
C LEU A 30 -14.56 29.91 3.79
N SER A 31 -13.55 30.75 3.57
CA SER A 31 -12.78 30.79 2.32
C SER A 31 -11.46 30.04 2.50
N LEU A 32 -11.15 29.16 1.56
CA LEU A 32 -9.88 28.43 1.54
C LEU A 32 -8.86 29.21 0.70
N GLU A 33 -7.78 29.66 1.34
CA GLU A 33 -6.63 30.27 0.68
C GLU A 33 -5.36 29.52 1.03
N VAL A 34 -4.72 28.89 0.04
CA VAL A 34 -3.49 28.10 0.22
C VAL A 34 -2.38 28.64 -0.67
N PHE A 35 -1.30 29.12 -0.03
CA PHE A 35 -0.08 29.54 -0.72
C PHE A 35 0.92 28.37 -0.71
N ASN A 36 0.99 27.67 -1.84
CA ASN A 36 1.90 26.56 -2.04
C ASN A 36 2.46 26.58 -3.46
N ASP A 37 3.79 26.67 -3.59
CA ASP A 37 4.44 26.78 -4.90
C ASP A 37 4.34 25.47 -5.69
N ILE A 38 4.15 24.32 -5.02
CA ILE A 38 3.90 23.02 -5.67
C ILE A 38 2.60 23.08 -6.48
N PHE A 39 1.54 23.64 -5.93
CA PHE A 39 0.22 23.73 -6.60
C PHE A 39 0.24 24.58 -7.87
N ARG A 40 1.26 25.43 -8.04
CA ARG A 40 1.44 26.19 -9.29
C ARG A 40 1.98 25.36 -10.44
N GLN A 41 2.54 24.19 -10.14
CA GLN A 41 3.16 23.27 -11.10
C GLN A 41 2.27 22.05 -11.38
N THR A 42 1.16 21.91 -10.67
CA THR A 42 0.23 20.80 -10.83
C THR A 42 -0.94 21.16 -11.74
N ASP A 43 -1.65 20.15 -12.24
CA ASP A 43 -2.88 20.34 -13.00
C ASP A 43 -3.95 21.07 -12.17
N VAL A 44 -4.54 22.11 -12.74
CA VAL A 44 -5.50 22.99 -12.03
C VAL A 44 -6.77 22.23 -11.64
N ALA A 45 -7.28 21.36 -12.52
CA ALA A 45 -8.50 20.61 -12.25
C ALA A 45 -8.26 19.58 -11.14
N ARG A 46 -7.11 18.92 -11.15
CA ARG A 46 -6.68 18.02 -10.09
C ARG A 46 -6.55 18.73 -8.75
N THR A 47 -5.88 19.90 -8.73
CA THR A 47 -5.72 20.71 -7.51
C THR A 47 -7.06 21.17 -6.96
N ALA A 48 -8.00 21.56 -7.82
CA ALA A 48 -9.36 21.95 -7.40
C ALA A 48 -10.14 20.75 -6.81
N ALA A 49 -10.04 19.57 -7.41
CA ALA A 49 -10.66 18.34 -6.88
C ALA A 49 -10.06 17.95 -5.51
N HIS A 50 -8.74 18.06 -5.37
CA HIS A 50 -8.04 17.84 -4.11
C HIS A 50 -8.47 18.82 -3.02
N ALA A 51 -8.52 20.12 -3.32
CA ALA A 51 -9.03 21.14 -2.41
C ALA A 51 -10.48 20.85 -1.99
N ARG A 52 -11.33 20.45 -2.94
CA ARG A 52 -12.72 20.09 -2.66
C ARG A 52 -12.82 18.87 -1.73
N ARG A 53 -12.03 17.83 -1.99
CA ARG A 53 -11.94 16.63 -1.11
C ARG A 53 -11.58 17.02 0.30
N SER A 54 -10.56 17.85 0.47
CA SER A 54 -10.09 18.37 1.75
C SER A 54 -11.18 19.12 2.52
N LEU A 55 -11.94 20.00 1.85
CA LEU A 55 -13.05 20.74 2.48
C LEU A 55 -14.20 19.81 2.88
N VAL A 56 -14.60 18.88 2.02
CA VAL A 56 -15.65 17.89 2.34
C VAL A 56 -15.25 17.02 3.53
N TRP A 57 -13.99 16.59 3.57
CA TRP A 57 -13.45 15.83 4.71
C TRP A 57 -13.45 16.69 5.98
N LEU A 58 -13.02 17.96 5.91
CA LEU A 58 -13.04 18.87 7.05
C LEU A 58 -14.46 19.08 7.59
N GLU A 59 -15.45 19.31 6.72
CA GLU A 59 -16.85 19.46 7.12
C GLU A 59 -17.36 18.22 7.87
N ASP A 60 -17.04 17.01 7.37
CA ASP A 60 -17.40 15.77 8.03
C ASP A 60 -16.74 15.64 9.41
N GLN A 61 -15.44 15.96 9.54
CA GLN A 61 -14.72 15.93 10.83
C GLN A 61 -15.32 16.93 11.84
N VAL A 62 -15.69 18.11 11.39
CA VAL A 62 -16.40 19.12 12.21
C VAL A 62 -17.76 18.59 12.67
N ALA A 63 -18.54 18.00 11.76
CA ALA A 63 -19.84 17.43 12.06
C ALA A 63 -19.76 16.27 13.07
N GLN A 64 -18.75 15.41 12.97
CA GLN A 64 -18.50 14.32 13.92
C GLN A 64 -18.13 14.87 15.31
N ARG A 65 -17.24 15.85 15.36
CA ARG A 65 -16.83 16.50 16.62
C ARG A 65 -18.00 17.18 17.34
N GLN A 66 -18.86 17.88 16.62
CA GLN A 66 -20.07 18.49 17.17
C GLN A 66 -21.04 17.46 17.71
N ALA A 67 -21.23 16.34 17.01
CA ALA A 67 -22.09 15.25 17.46
C ALA A 67 -21.56 14.59 18.77
N ALA A 68 -20.25 14.41 18.90
CA ALA A 68 -19.61 13.87 20.10
C ALA A 68 -19.67 14.83 21.29
N GLY A 69 -19.60 16.14 21.05
CA GLY A 69 -19.54 17.17 22.10
C GLY A 69 -20.88 17.56 22.74
N ARG A 70 -22.01 16.87 22.43
CA ARG A 70 -23.38 17.19 22.90
C ARG A 70 -23.84 18.65 22.69
N ARG A 71 -23.15 19.44 21.89
CA ARG A 71 -23.51 20.82 21.52
C ARG A 71 -23.86 20.84 20.03
N SER A 72 -25.11 20.49 19.72
CA SER A 72 -25.67 20.72 18.39
C SER A 72 -25.84 22.23 18.20
N VAL A 73 -24.92 22.88 17.51
CA VAL A 73 -25.14 24.22 17.00
C VAL A 73 -25.85 24.07 15.66
N ALA A 74 -27.08 24.56 15.58
CA ALA A 74 -27.76 24.65 14.30
C ALA A 74 -27.00 25.65 13.41
N VAL A 75 -26.24 25.12 12.44
CA VAL A 75 -25.58 25.92 11.41
C VAL A 75 -26.70 26.54 10.55
N ARG A 76 -26.87 27.86 10.64
CA ARG A 76 -27.81 28.58 9.80
C ARG A 76 -27.28 28.56 8.36
N GLY A 77 -28.04 27.97 7.44
CA GLY A 77 -27.73 28.04 6.01
C GLY A 77 -27.40 26.75 5.28
N GLY A 78 -27.63 25.61 5.88
CA GLY A 78 -27.37 24.28 5.30
C GLY A 78 -26.53 23.43 6.25
N GLY A 79 -26.88 22.16 6.38
CA GLY A 79 -26.11 21.23 7.25
C GLY A 79 -24.70 21.02 6.71
N LEU A 80 -23.74 20.76 7.60
CA LEU A 80 -22.41 20.29 7.20
C LEU A 80 -22.52 19.00 6.41
N VAL A 81 -21.68 18.84 5.40
CA VAL A 81 -21.54 17.56 4.68
C VAL A 81 -21.18 16.47 5.66
N ARG A 82 -21.84 15.33 5.55
CA ARG A 82 -21.54 14.13 6.31
C ARG A 82 -21.22 13.01 5.33
N LEU A 83 -20.03 12.44 5.48
CA LEU A 83 -19.64 11.27 4.69
C LEU A 83 -20.38 10.03 5.19
N PRO A 84 -20.72 9.09 4.30
CA PRO A 84 -21.15 7.75 4.71
C PRO A 84 -20.13 7.17 5.70
N ARG A 85 -20.62 6.65 6.81
CA ARG A 85 -19.79 5.94 7.79
C ARG A 85 -19.60 4.53 7.31
N THR A 86 -18.41 4.21 6.88
CA THR A 86 -18.02 2.87 6.46
C THR A 86 -16.97 2.34 7.43
N PRO A 87 -17.01 1.06 7.78
CA PRO A 87 -15.88 0.43 8.43
C PRO A 87 -14.62 0.58 7.59
N SER A 88 -13.46 0.66 8.22
CA SER A 88 -12.19 0.52 7.49
C SER A 88 -12.15 -0.84 6.80
N PRO A 89 -11.45 -0.97 5.65
CA PRO A 89 -11.32 -2.25 4.98
C PRO A 89 -10.76 -3.33 5.91
N ALA A 90 -11.23 -4.56 5.76
CA ALA A 90 -10.85 -5.69 6.61
C ALA A 90 -9.48 -6.30 6.25
N GLY A 91 -9.01 -6.08 5.02
CA GLY A 91 -7.75 -6.61 4.52
C GLY A 91 -7.45 -6.17 3.10
N LEU A 92 -6.32 -6.69 2.59
CA LEU A 92 -5.96 -6.61 1.18
C LEU A 92 -6.43 -7.90 0.49
N ASP A 93 -7.29 -7.78 -0.51
CA ASP A 93 -7.81 -8.91 -1.27
C ASP A 93 -6.79 -9.37 -2.32
N PHE A 94 -6.29 -8.45 -3.15
CA PHE A 94 -5.30 -8.75 -4.17
C PHE A 94 -4.38 -7.57 -4.46
N VAL A 95 -3.29 -7.86 -5.15
CA VAL A 95 -2.46 -6.86 -5.86
C VAL A 95 -2.44 -7.19 -7.33
N GLU A 96 -2.39 -6.17 -8.20
CA GLU A 96 -2.25 -6.35 -9.64
C GLU A 96 -0.92 -5.81 -10.12
N VAL A 97 -0.15 -6.67 -10.77
CA VAL A 97 1.05 -6.30 -11.52
C VAL A 97 0.69 -6.29 -13.00
N LYS A 98 0.95 -5.16 -13.67
CA LYS A 98 0.68 -4.98 -15.08
C LYS A 98 1.99 -4.88 -15.85
N ALA A 99 2.07 -5.54 -17.01
CA ALA A 99 3.20 -5.52 -17.93
C ALA A 99 2.80 -6.00 -19.33
N GLU A 100 3.58 -5.67 -20.33
CA GLU A 100 3.44 -6.31 -21.66
C GLU A 100 3.77 -7.81 -21.60
N ASN A 101 4.75 -8.19 -20.77
CA ASN A 101 5.14 -9.57 -20.52
C ASN A 101 5.34 -9.79 -19.02
N THR A 102 4.56 -10.69 -18.43
CA THR A 102 4.59 -11.00 -16.99
C THR A 102 5.43 -12.24 -16.63
N SER A 103 6.09 -12.91 -17.59
CA SER A 103 6.78 -14.19 -17.38
C SER A 103 7.82 -14.17 -16.26
N ALA A 104 8.61 -13.09 -16.14
CA ALA A 104 9.60 -12.96 -15.07
C ALA A 104 8.95 -12.80 -13.67
N VAL A 105 7.76 -12.18 -13.62
CA VAL A 105 6.99 -12.09 -12.38
C VAL A 105 6.39 -13.45 -12.03
N GLU A 106 5.89 -14.20 -13.01
CA GLU A 106 5.37 -15.56 -12.82
C GLU A 106 6.44 -16.51 -12.28
N GLU A 107 7.65 -16.45 -12.85
CA GLU A 107 8.78 -17.23 -12.37
C GLU A 107 9.09 -16.92 -10.90
N THR A 108 9.18 -15.62 -10.55
CA THR A 108 9.41 -15.18 -9.17
C THR A 108 8.30 -15.66 -8.22
N LEU A 109 7.03 -15.57 -8.63
CA LEU A 109 5.91 -16.06 -7.83
C LEU A 109 5.97 -17.58 -7.64
N GLY A 110 6.28 -18.33 -8.70
CA GLY A 110 6.49 -19.79 -8.62
C GLY A 110 7.62 -20.17 -7.68
N GLN A 111 8.74 -19.45 -7.74
CA GLN A 111 9.89 -19.64 -6.84
C GLN A 111 9.53 -19.30 -5.38
N LEU A 112 8.67 -18.30 -5.11
CA LEU A 112 8.13 -17.99 -3.79
C LEU A 112 7.11 -19.02 -3.29
N GLY A 113 6.64 -19.92 -4.15
CA GLY A 113 5.67 -20.97 -3.79
C GLY A 113 4.21 -20.60 -4.03
N PHE A 114 3.95 -19.59 -4.84
CA PHE A 114 2.61 -19.34 -5.36
C PHE A 114 2.22 -20.40 -6.38
N THR A 115 0.92 -20.66 -6.45
CA THR A 115 0.32 -21.58 -7.42
C THR A 115 -0.46 -20.79 -8.46
N PHE A 116 -0.28 -21.12 -9.71
CA PHE A 116 -1.10 -20.61 -10.81
C PHE A 116 -2.54 -21.15 -10.65
N ARG A 117 -3.50 -20.24 -10.58
CA ARG A 117 -4.92 -20.58 -10.36
C ARG A 117 -5.73 -20.62 -11.64
N GLY A 118 -5.28 -19.91 -12.66
CA GLY A 118 -5.91 -19.92 -13.96
C GLY A 118 -5.75 -18.64 -14.76
N GLN A 119 -6.18 -18.70 -16.00
CA GLN A 119 -6.32 -17.61 -16.95
C GLN A 119 -7.75 -17.08 -16.87
N HIS A 120 -7.92 -15.77 -16.87
CA HIS A 120 -9.26 -15.16 -16.97
C HIS A 120 -9.93 -15.52 -18.30
N ARG A 121 -11.22 -15.86 -18.23
CA ARG A 121 -12.00 -16.39 -19.38
C ARG A 121 -12.01 -15.50 -20.63
N THR A 122 -11.90 -14.19 -20.46
CA THR A 122 -12.11 -13.21 -21.56
C THR A 122 -10.97 -12.21 -21.71
N LYS A 123 -9.99 -12.20 -20.81
CA LYS A 123 -8.92 -11.19 -20.76
C LYS A 123 -7.55 -11.86 -20.64
N PRO A 124 -6.46 -11.24 -21.14
CA PRO A 124 -5.10 -11.71 -20.89
C PRO A 124 -4.66 -11.37 -19.46
N VAL A 125 -5.32 -11.99 -18.49
CA VAL A 125 -5.12 -11.77 -17.06
C VAL A 125 -4.99 -13.12 -16.37
N ARG A 126 -3.98 -13.30 -15.52
CA ARG A 126 -3.67 -14.53 -14.82
C ARG A 126 -3.74 -14.33 -13.32
N LEU A 127 -4.22 -15.34 -12.61
CA LEU A 127 -4.31 -15.34 -11.15
C LEU A 127 -3.31 -16.32 -10.55
N TRP A 128 -2.50 -15.82 -9.63
CA TRP A 128 -1.61 -16.58 -8.78
C TRP A 128 -2.00 -16.43 -7.31
N SER A 129 -1.94 -17.49 -6.53
CA SER A 129 -2.24 -17.40 -5.10
C SER A 129 -1.36 -18.30 -4.23
N ALA A 130 -1.17 -17.87 -2.98
CA ALA A 130 -0.57 -18.62 -1.91
C ALA A 130 -1.32 -18.29 -0.61
N GLY A 131 -1.95 -19.30 0.02
CA GLY A 131 -2.87 -19.03 1.12
C GLY A 131 -3.95 -18.02 0.70
N ARG A 132 -4.05 -16.89 1.42
CA ARG A 132 -4.96 -15.79 1.08
C ARG A 132 -4.29 -14.67 0.25
N ALA A 133 -3.00 -14.78 -0.04
CA ALA A 133 -2.31 -13.83 -0.91
C ALA A 133 -2.72 -14.10 -2.36
N ARG A 134 -3.19 -13.08 -3.07
CA ARG A 134 -3.56 -13.13 -4.49
C ARG A 134 -2.79 -12.09 -5.27
N VAL A 135 -2.18 -12.52 -6.38
CA VAL A 135 -1.48 -11.67 -7.33
C VAL A 135 -2.14 -11.85 -8.69
N VAL A 136 -2.67 -10.75 -9.22
CA VAL A 136 -3.24 -10.67 -10.55
C VAL A 136 -2.17 -10.15 -11.49
N LEU A 137 -1.89 -10.88 -12.57
CA LEU A 137 -0.95 -10.49 -13.63
C LEU A 137 -1.75 -10.07 -14.86
N ASN A 138 -1.62 -8.82 -15.27
CA ASN A 138 -2.45 -8.21 -16.29
C ASN A 138 -1.60 -7.72 -17.47
N GLU A 139 -1.80 -8.35 -18.65
CA GLU A 139 -1.15 -7.97 -19.89
C GLU A 139 -2.07 -7.15 -20.82
N GLN A 140 -3.30 -6.82 -20.34
CA GLN A 140 -4.28 -6.10 -21.14
C GLN A 140 -3.88 -4.63 -21.30
N TYR A 141 -3.76 -4.17 -22.56
CA TYR A 141 -3.38 -2.79 -22.88
C TYR A 141 -2.07 -2.33 -22.24
N ALA A 142 -1.11 -3.25 -22.10
CA ALA A 142 0.17 -3.02 -21.44
C ALA A 142 1.36 -2.93 -22.41
N ARG A 143 1.11 -2.51 -23.65
CA ARG A 143 2.15 -2.41 -24.67
C ARG A 143 3.30 -1.51 -24.21
N ASP A 144 4.53 -1.99 -24.36
CA ASP A 144 5.77 -1.33 -23.95
C ASP A 144 5.88 -1.04 -22.44
N GLU A 145 4.94 -1.55 -21.61
CA GLU A 145 4.99 -1.39 -20.16
C GLU A 145 5.88 -2.44 -19.49
N GLN A 146 6.81 -2.00 -18.64
CA GLN A 146 7.55 -2.89 -17.76
C GLN A 146 6.68 -3.31 -16.57
N PRO A 147 6.97 -4.46 -15.91
CA PRO A 147 6.24 -4.88 -14.73
C PRO A 147 6.19 -3.78 -13.66
N HIS A 148 4.99 -3.35 -13.30
CA HIS A 148 4.74 -2.35 -12.28
C HIS A 148 3.45 -2.67 -11.50
N LEU A 149 3.35 -2.14 -10.29
CA LEU A 149 2.16 -2.30 -9.45
C LEU A 149 1.06 -1.35 -9.95
N ALA A 150 0.00 -1.92 -10.52
CA ALA A 150 -1.07 -1.16 -11.16
C ALA A 150 -2.30 -0.97 -10.26
N ALA A 151 -2.62 -1.96 -9.41
CA ALA A 151 -3.82 -1.90 -8.58
C ALA A 151 -3.69 -2.65 -7.26
N LEU A 152 -4.54 -2.23 -6.30
CA LEU A 152 -4.75 -2.88 -5.02
C LEU A 152 -6.25 -3.16 -4.82
N GLY A 153 -6.61 -4.37 -4.41
CA GLY A 153 -7.94 -4.72 -3.96
C GLY A 153 -8.03 -4.66 -2.44
N PHE A 154 -9.04 -3.98 -1.91
CA PHE A 154 -9.33 -3.89 -0.49
C PHE A 154 -10.64 -4.58 -0.17
N ASP A 155 -10.65 -5.46 0.83
CA ASP A 155 -11.85 -6.11 1.36
C ASP A 155 -12.72 -5.11 2.09
N VAL A 156 -13.90 -4.80 1.57
CA VAL A 156 -14.85 -3.88 2.19
C VAL A 156 -16.13 -4.60 2.59
N THR A 157 -16.58 -4.38 3.82
CA THR A 157 -17.80 -5.01 4.36
C THR A 157 -19.07 -4.23 3.99
N ASP A 158 -18.94 -2.95 3.61
CA ASP A 158 -20.04 -2.09 3.15
C ASP A 158 -19.62 -1.44 1.81
N LEU A 159 -19.82 -2.16 0.71
CA LEU A 159 -19.44 -1.71 -0.62
C LEU A 159 -20.21 -0.45 -1.04
N ASP A 160 -21.52 -0.43 -0.83
CA ASP A 160 -22.36 0.71 -1.25
C ASP A 160 -21.98 1.99 -0.50
N GLY A 161 -21.75 1.88 0.80
CA GLY A 161 -21.24 2.98 1.63
C GLY A 161 -19.85 3.45 1.19
N ALA A 162 -18.93 2.53 0.92
CA ALA A 162 -17.57 2.86 0.46
C ALA A 162 -17.59 3.57 -0.90
N VAL A 163 -18.39 3.11 -1.85
CA VAL A 163 -18.58 3.75 -3.17
C VAL A 163 -19.22 5.13 -3.02
N ALA A 164 -20.26 5.27 -2.21
CA ALA A 164 -20.91 6.55 -1.96
C ALA A 164 -19.96 7.55 -1.29
N ARG A 165 -19.12 7.08 -0.35
CA ARG A 165 -18.08 7.87 0.30
C ARG A 165 -17.04 8.36 -0.71
N ALA A 166 -16.48 7.47 -1.51
CA ALA A 166 -15.50 7.79 -2.55
C ALA A 166 -16.07 8.82 -3.56
N LYS A 167 -17.32 8.64 -3.99
CA LYS A 167 -18.03 9.59 -4.88
C LYS A 167 -18.20 10.97 -4.24
N THR A 168 -18.59 11.04 -2.97
CA THR A 168 -18.78 12.32 -2.25
C THR A 168 -17.44 13.05 -2.12
N LEU A 169 -16.33 12.33 -1.94
CA LEU A 169 -14.96 12.85 -1.89
C LEU A 169 -14.35 13.11 -3.27
N GLN A 170 -15.11 12.91 -4.34
CA GLN A 170 -14.64 13.10 -5.72
C GLN A 170 -13.39 12.29 -6.05
N ALA A 171 -13.27 11.07 -5.49
CA ALA A 171 -12.25 10.13 -5.93
C ALA A 171 -12.54 9.74 -7.40
N PRO A 172 -11.55 9.86 -8.32
CA PRO A 172 -11.80 9.58 -9.73
C PRO A 172 -12.20 8.12 -9.95
N PRO A 173 -13.37 7.82 -10.51
CA PRO A 173 -13.76 6.44 -10.78
C PRO A 173 -12.90 5.83 -11.88
N VAL A 174 -12.60 4.55 -11.75
CA VAL A 174 -11.94 3.74 -12.78
C VAL A 174 -12.99 2.84 -13.44
N TYR A 175 -13.04 2.90 -14.76
CA TYR A 175 -13.95 2.08 -15.53
C TYR A 175 -13.15 1.03 -16.30
N ARG A 176 -13.28 -0.22 -15.89
CA ARG A 176 -12.76 -1.37 -16.65
C ARG A 176 -13.91 -2.05 -17.40
N ARG A 177 -13.62 -2.52 -18.61
CA ARG A 177 -14.61 -3.23 -19.39
C ARG A 177 -14.99 -4.54 -18.69
N THR A 178 -16.28 -4.72 -18.45
CA THR A 178 -16.87 -5.92 -17.88
C THR A 178 -17.77 -6.58 -18.93
N TYR A 179 -17.63 -7.89 -19.12
CA TYR A 179 -18.48 -8.67 -20.02
C TYR A 179 -19.59 -9.35 -19.26
N ALA A 180 -20.58 -9.90 -19.99
CA ALA A 180 -21.71 -10.60 -19.38
C ALA A 180 -21.21 -11.80 -18.54
N GLY A 181 -21.66 -11.88 -17.30
CA GLY A 181 -21.28 -12.93 -16.34
C GLY A 181 -19.96 -12.69 -15.61
N GLU A 182 -19.36 -11.50 -15.74
CA GLU A 182 -18.23 -11.06 -14.91
C GLU A 182 -18.69 -10.21 -13.75
N VAL A 183 -17.94 -10.25 -12.65
CA VAL A 183 -18.16 -9.40 -11.49
C VAL A 183 -17.69 -7.98 -11.78
N ALA A 184 -18.57 -7.01 -11.65
CA ALA A 184 -18.24 -5.60 -11.84
C ALA A 184 -17.63 -5.02 -10.56
N LEU A 185 -16.31 -5.17 -10.40
CA LEU A 185 -15.60 -4.58 -9.28
C LEU A 185 -15.56 -3.04 -9.41
N GLN A 186 -15.87 -2.36 -8.30
CA GLN A 186 -15.81 -0.91 -8.23
C GLN A 186 -14.39 -0.46 -7.94
N ALA A 187 -13.92 0.56 -8.64
CA ALA A 187 -12.57 1.09 -8.40
C ALA A 187 -12.50 2.61 -8.52
N VAL A 188 -11.54 3.19 -7.81
CA VAL A 188 -11.17 4.61 -7.88
C VAL A 188 -9.67 4.73 -8.10
N ARG A 189 -9.21 5.87 -8.60
CA ARG A 189 -7.79 6.13 -8.85
C ARG A 189 -7.19 6.93 -7.70
N ALA A 190 -6.11 6.41 -7.13
CA ALA A 190 -5.30 7.12 -6.15
C ALA A 190 -4.44 8.22 -6.82
N PRO A 191 -3.89 9.17 -6.06
CA PRO A 191 -3.11 10.28 -6.60
C PRO A 191 -1.90 9.89 -7.45
N ASP A 192 -1.23 8.79 -7.12
CA ASP A 192 -0.08 8.23 -7.85
C ASP A 192 -0.46 7.45 -9.12
N GLY A 193 -1.76 7.30 -9.39
CA GLY A 193 -2.28 6.55 -10.52
C GLY A 193 -2.68 5.12 -10.19
N THR A 194 -2.31 4.58 -9.03
CA THR A 194 -2.71 3.24 -8.57
C THR A 194 -4.23 3.11 -8.55
N GLU A 195 -4.76 2.03 -9.10
CA GLU A 195 -6.19 1.75 -9.06
C GLU A 195 -6.56 1.02 -7.76
N ILE A 196 -7.51 1.56 -7.03
CA ILE A 196 -7.97 1.04 -5.74
C ILE A 196 -9.32 0.38 -5.95
N PHE A 197 -9.34 -0.94 -5.90
CA PHE A 197 -10.56 -1.73 -6.01
C PHE A 197 -11.20 -1.91 -4.63
N LEU A 198 -12.51 -1.69 -4.59
CA LEU A 198 -13.35 -1.95 -3.43
C LEU A 198 -14.01 -3.32 -3.65
N CYS A 199 -13.48 -4.34 -3.00
CA CYS A 199 -13.93 -5.73 -3.16
C CYS A 199 -14.90 -6.09 -2.05
N PRO A 200 -16.08 -6.63 -2.36
CA PRO A 200 -16.97 -7.15 -1.33
C PRO A 200 -16.26 -8.23 -0.52
N SER A 201 -16.25 -8.10 0.81
CA SER A 201 -15.65 -9.12 1.67
C SER A 201 -16.42 -10.44 1.53
N PRO A 202 -15.75 -11.55 1.18
CA PRO A 202 -16.44 -12.82 0.92
C PRO A 202 -16.95 -13.50 2.18
N GLY A 203 -16.63 -12.97 3.38
CA GLY A 203 -16.86 -13.63 4.65
C GLY A 203 -15.75 -14.63 5.00
N ASP A 204 -15.84 -15.17 6.22
CA ASP A 204 -14.81 -16.05 6.76
C ASP A 204 -14.68 -17.35 5.97
N GLY A 205 -13.48 -17.63 5.47
CA GLY A 205 -13.14 -18.89 4.80
C GLY A 205 -13.68 -19.05 3.38
N LEU A 206 -14.35 -18.03 2.83
CA LEU A 206 -14.84 -18.05 1.45
C LEU A 206 -13.83 -17.38 0.51
N GLU A 207 -13.83 -17.83 -0.75
CA GLU A 207 -13.10 -17.17 -1.82
C GLU A 207 -13.91 -16.01 -2.40
N PRO A 208 -13.28 -14.90 -2.81
CA PRO A 208 -13.98 -13.82 -3.50
C PRO A 208 -14.66 -14.31 -4.79
N GLU A 209 -15.87 -13.82 -5.07
CA GLU A 209 -16.67 -14.26 -6.23
C GLU A 209 -15.93 -14.05 -7.56
N TRP A 210 -15.17 -12.97 -7.70
CA TRP A 210 -14.42 -12.65 -8.92
C TRP A 210 -13.36 -13.70 -9.26
N THR A 211 -12.88 -14.50 -8.29
CA THR A 211 -11.87 -15.54 -8.55
C THR A 211 -12.42 -16.69 -9.40
N ALA A 212 -13.75 -16.88 -9.42
CA ALA A 212 -14.42 -17.87 -10.26
C ALA A 212 -14.37 -17.55 -11.77
N GLU A 213 -13.91 -16.35 -12.15
CA GLU A 213 -13.71 -15.95 -13.54
C GLU A 213 -12.45 -16.53 -14.17
N PHE A 214 -11.58 -17.13 -13.35
CA PHE A 214 -10.33 -17.73 -13.80
C PHE A 214 -10.54 -19.23 -14.04
N GLU A 215 -10.31 -19.64 -15.29
CA GLU A 215 -10.38 -21.05 -15.65
C GLU A 215 -9.22 -21.80 -14.98
N HIS A 216 -9.53 -22.92 -14.34
CA HIS A 216 -8.58 -23.71 -13.58
C HIS A 216 -7.43 -24.16 -14.51
N GLY A 217 -6.24 -23.59 -14.31
CA GLY A 217 -5.01 -24.21 -14.77
C GLY A 217 -4.85 -25.55 -14.05
N GLU A 218 -4.14 -26.48 -14.67
CA GLU A 218 -3.77 -27.73 -13.98
C GLU A 218 -3.19 -27.38 -12.62
N SER A 219 -3.78 -27.95 -11.57
CA SER A 219 -3.30 -27.75 -10.20
C SER A 219 -1.85 -28.20 -10.13
N GLY A 220 -0.92 -27.26 -10.21
CA GLY A 220 0.48 -27.54 -9.91
C GLY A 220 0.56 -28.11 -8.48
N PRO A 221 1.67 -28.75 -8.08
CA PRO A 221 1.80 -29.51 -6.85
C PRO A 221 1.76 -28.61 -5.59
N GLY A 222 0.63 -27.96 -5.36
CA GLY A 222 0.27 -27.33 -4.09
C GLY A 222 -0.24 -28.40 -3.14
N GLY A 223 0.63 -29.37 -2.80
CA GLY A 223 0.32 -30.40 -1.80
C GLY A 223 0.05 -29.75 -0.45
N SER A 224 -0.99 -30.22 0.25
CA SER A 224 -1.21 -29.92 1.67
C SER A 224 0.08 -30.10 2.45
N GLY A 225 0.72 -29.00 2.91
CA GLY A 225 2.01 -29.01 3.61
C GLY A 225 3.13 -28.23 2.92
N ALA A 226 2.93 -27.73 1.70
CA ALA A 226 3.93 -26.88 1.04
C ALA A 226 4.16 -25.59 1.84
N VAL A 227 5.43 -25.20 2.00
CA VAL A 227 5.80 -23.96 2.65
C VAL A 227 5.61 -22.83 1.65
N GLN A 228 4.66 -21.94 1.92
CA GLN A 228 4.24 -20.85 1.03
C GLN A 228 3.84 -19.61 1.84
N PRO A 229 3.77 -18.43 1.22
CA PRO A 229 3.17 -17.25 1.83
C PRO A 229 1.72 -17.49 2.26
N ALA A 230 1.26 -16.73 3.28
CA ALA A 230 -0.08 -16.88 3.84
C ALA A 230 -1.06 -15.80 3.36
N ARG A 231 -0.62 -14.53 3.37
CA ARG A 231 -1.44 -13.36 2.99
C ARG A 231 -0.55 -12.18 2.59
N ILE A 232 -1.15 -11.13 2.00
CA ILE A 232 -0.48 -9.85 1.82
C ILE A 232 -0.35 -9.18 3.19
N ASP A 233 0.87 -8.82 3.59
CA ASP A 233 1.19 -8.13 4.85
C ASP A 233 1.13 -6.61 4.71
N HIS A 234 1.81 -6.09 3.69
CA HIS A 234 1.79 -4.67 3.35
C HIS A 234 2.17 -4.44 1.89
N VAL A 235 1.82 -3.24 1.40
CA VAL A 235 2.17 -2.81 0.04
C VAL A 235 2.83 -1.45 0.10
N ASN A 236 4.08 -1.38 -0.31
CA ASN A 236 4.86 -0.16 -0.31
C ASN A 236 4.69 0.58 -1.64
N LEU A 237 4.13 1.78 -1.58
CA LEU A 237 3.90 2.66 -2.72
C LEU A 237 4.88 3.83 -2.74
N VAL A 238 5.30 4.21 -3.94
CA VAL A 238 6.14 5.38 -4.14
C VAL A 238 5.29 6.53 -4.65
N GLN A 239 5.42 7.67 -3.99
CA GLN A 239 4.69 8.89 -4.31
C GLN A 239 5.65 9.92 -4.90
N ARG A 240 5.19 10.67 -5.90
CA ARG A 240 5.87 11.89 -6.29
C ARG A 240 5.80 12.90 -5.16
N TRP A 241 6.81 13.75 -5.03
CA TRP A 241 6.85 14.79 -4.00
C TRP A 241 5.58 15.65 -3.98
N GLN A 242 5.06 15.98 -5.15
CA GLN A 242 3.87 16.82 -5.31
C GLN A 242 2.56 16.13 -4.93
N GLU A 243 2.56 14.81 -4.82
CA GLU A 243 1.37 13.97 -4.66
C GLU A 243 1.26 13.37 -3.26
N PHE A 244 2.32 13.46 -2.47
CA PHE A 244 2.42 12.76 -1.18
C PHE A 244 1.33 13.17 -0.18
N ASP A 245 1.16 14.48 0.04
CA ASP A 245 0.18 14.96 1.02
C ASP A 245 -1.26 14.68 0.53
N GLU A 246 -1.50 14.77 -0.79
CA GLU A 246 -2.76 14.34 -1.41
C GLU A 246 -3.02 12.85 -1.20
N ALA A 247 -2.00 12.00 -1.34
CA ALA A 247 -2.12 10.56 -1.13
C ALA A 247 -2.47 10.25 0.33
N VAL A 248 -1.80 10.87 1.30
CA VAL A 248 -2.13 10.71 2.73
C VAL A 248 -3.59 11.06 2.98
N LEU A 249 -4.07 12.21 2.49
CA LEU A 249 -5.47 12.61 2.64
C LEU A 249 -6.42 11.66 1.91
N PHE A 250 -6.04 11.16 0.73
CA PHE A 250 -6.84 10.18 -0.02
C PHE A 250 -7.06 8.89 0.77
N TYR A 251 -5.98 8.25 1.23
CA TYR A 251 -6.09 7.00 1.99
C TYR A 251 -6.83 7.19 3.32
N THR A 252 -6.64 8.34 3.98
CA THR A 252 -7.38 8.68 5.21
C THR A 252 -8.86 8.93 4.94
N SER A 253 -9.18 9.75 3.94
CA SER A 253 -10.57 10.18 3.72
C SER A 253 -11.42 9.15 2.99
N VAL A 254 -10.87 8.47 1.98
CA VAL A 254 -11.61 7.50 1.14
C VAL A 254 -11.70 6.13 1.81
N LEU A 255 -10.57 5.61 2.34
CA LEU A 255 -10.51 4.27 2.91
C LEU A 255 -10.60 4.25 4.45
N GLY A 256 -10.55 5.41 5.11
CA GLY A 256 -10.60 5.46 6.57
C GLY A 256 -9.35 4.90 7.24
N LEU A 257 -8.18 4.99 6.58
CA LEU A 257 -6.91 4.55 7.17
C LEU A 257 -6.30 5.66 8.03
N ASP A 258 -5.68 5.27 9.13
CA ASP A 258 -4.93 6.19 9.99
C ASP A 258 -3.53 6.41 9.44
N ALA A 259 -3.07 7.65 9.46
CA ALA A 259 -1.71 8.01 9.10
C ALA A 259 -0.77 7.89 10.32
N SER A 260 0.30 7.10 10.22
CA SER A 260 1.35 7.07 11.25
C SER A 260 2.14 8.38 11.27
N VAL A 261 3.01 8.55 12.27
CA VAL A 261 4.02 9.63 12.23
C VAL A 261 4.96 9.36 11.04
N ALA A 262 5.20 10.40 10.22
CA ALA A 262 6.15 10.29 9.13
C ALA A 262 7.58 10.14 9.66
N VAL A 263 8.36 9.27 9.04
CA VAL A 263 9.79 9.05 9.34
C VAL A 263 10.64 9.36 8.12
N GLU A 264 11.89 9.73 8.35
CA GLU A 264 12.88 9.93 7.30
C GLU A 264 13.89 8.78 7.35
N VAL A 265 14.06 8.12 6.22
CA VAL A 265 14.96 6.97 6.06
C VAL A 265 16.11 7.37 5.15
N ALA A 266 17.34 7.07 5.56
CA ALA A 266 18.51 7.32 4.74
C ALA A 266 18.50 6.44 3.48
N GLY A 267 18.62 7.08 2.32
CA GLY A 267 18.78 6.41 1.03
C GLY A 267 20.07 6.81 0.34
N PRO A 268 20.47 6.11 -0.73
CA PRO A 268 21.73 6.36 -1.45
C PRO A 268 21.85 7.77 -2.09
N THR A 269 20.74 8.44 -2.28
CA THR A 269 20.64 9.74 -2.96
C THR A 269 20.06 10.84 -2.07
N GLY A 270 19.78 10.55 -0.80
CA GLY A 270 19.19 11.48 0.16
C GLY A 270 18.18 10.81 1.06
N LEU A 271 17.47 11.61 1.85
CA LEU A 271 16.43 11.10 2.74
C LEU A 271 15.15 10.75 1.97
N VAL A 272 14.58 9.60 2.29
CA VAL A 272 13.26 9.15 1.81
C VAL A 272 12.27 9.36 2.95
N ARG A 273 11.29 10.22 2.75
CA ARG A 273 10.18 10.37 3.69
C ARG A 273 9.22 9.21 3.53
N SER A 274 8.88 8.57 4.62
CA SER A 274 7.95 7.43 4.67
C SER A 274 6.86 7.68 5.70
N GLN A 275 5.62 7.36 5.33
CA GLN A 275 4.46 7.44 6.22
C GLN A 275 3.54 6.25 5.96
N VAL A 276 3.19 5.50 7.00
CA VAL A 276 2.33 4.32 6.87
C VAL A 276 0.87 4.70 7.03
N MET A 277 0.08 4.37 6.04
CA MET A 277 -1.38 4.36 6.13
C MET A 277 -1.82 2.99 6.62
N ARG A 278 -2.61 2.94 7.71
CA ARG A 278 -2.91 1.65 8.37
C ARG A 278 -4.31 1.62 8.99
N THR A 279 -4.83 0.43 9.18
CA THR A 279 -5.98 0.20 10.08
C THR A 279 -5.53 0.19 11.54
N ALA A 280 -6.44 0.49 12.46
CA ALA A 280 -6.16 0.51 13.89
C ALA A 280 -5.66 -0.85 14.43
N ASP A 281 -6.17 -1.95 13.88
CA ASP A 281 -5.77 -3.32 14.22
C ASP A 281 -4.51 -3.79 13.48
N GLY A 282 -3.99 -2.97 12.55
CA GLY A 282 -2.82 -3.30 11.74
C GLY A 282 -3.04 -4.41 10.71
N SER A 283 -4.28 -4.74 10.37
CA SER A 283 -4.59 -5.71 9.30
C SER A 283 -4.16 -5.21 7.92
N ILE A 284 -4.14 -3.89 7.73
CA ILE A 284 -3.66 -3.23 6.52
C ILE A 284 -2.52 -2.28 6.87
N ARG A 285 -1.48 -2.30 6.05
CA ARG A 285 -0.37 -1.34 6.07
C ARG A 285 0.01 -0.98 4.64
N VAL A 286 -0.02 0.31 4.34
CA VAL A 286 0.40 0.86 3.05
C VAL A 286 1.43 1.97 3.33
N PRO A 287 2.73 1.65 3.40
CA PRO A 287 3.78 2.64 3.46
C PRO A 287 3.80 3.49 2.19
N LEU A 288 3.67 4.80 2.34
CA LEU A 288 3.82 5.80 1.28
C LEU A 288 5.22 6.40 1.39
N ASN A 289 6.03 6.26 0.35
CA ASN A 289 7.40 6.77 0.31
C ASN A 289 7.53 7.87 -0.71
N VAL A 290 8.19 8.97 -0.35
CA VAL A 290 8.53 10.04 -1.29
C VAL A 290 9.91 9.79 -1.86
N ALA A 291 9.99 9.66 -3.18
CA ALA A 291 11.28 9.64 -3.87
C ALA A 291 11.92 11.05 -3.86
N PRO A 292 13.24 11.17 -3.60
CA PRO A 292 13.94 12.42 -3.81
C PRO A 292 13.79 12.90 -5.26
N PRO A 293 13.60 14.21 -5.51
CA PRO A 293 13.31 14.75 -6.84
C PRO A 293 14.43 14.57 -7.89
N VAL A 294 15.59 14.10 -7.49
CA VAL A 294 16.77 13.88 -8.36
C VAL A 294 16.66 12.57 -9.18
N LEU A 295 15.65 11.73 -8.94
CA LEU A 295 15.49 10.44 -9.61
C LEU A 295 14.40 10.52 -10.69
N GLU A 296 14.60 11.34 -11.69
CA GLU A 296 13.57 11.63 -12.71
C GLU A 296 13.29 10.52 -13.72
N SER A 297 14.09 9.48 -13.84
CA SER A 297 13.93 8.53 -14.96
C SER A 297 13.70 7.07 -14.59
N SER A 298 13.90 6.68 -13.35
CA SER A 298 13.51 5.36 -12.87
C SER A 298 13.06 5.49 -11.42
N GLY A 299 11.75 5.51 -11.20
CA GLY A 299 11.16 5.58 -9.86
C GLY A 299 11.79 4.57 -8.89
N LEU A 300 11.71 4.82 -7.59
CA LEU A 300 12.01 3.78 -6.61
C LEU A 300 11.03 2.63 -6.85
N PRO A 301 11.51 1.38 -6.95
CA PRO A 301 10.62 0.26 -7.17
C PRO A 301 9.67 0.11 -5.98
N GLN A 302 8.45 -0.29 -6.28
CA GLN A 302 7.41 -0.59 -5.31
C GLN A 302 7.49 -2.06 -4.90
N HIS A 303 6.97 -2.41 -3.72
CA HIS A 303 6.96 -3.82 -3.32
C HIS A 303 5.68 -4.26 -2.63
N VAL A 304 5.46 -5.55 -2.73
CA VAL A 304 4.42 -6.28 -2.03
C VAL A 304 5.09 -7.23 -1.05
N ALA A 305 4.71 -7.11 0.23
CA ALA A 305 5.18 -8.01 1.27
C ALA A 305 4.14 -9.08 1.57
N PHE A 306 4.59 -10.31 1.65
CA PHE A 306 3.77 -11.48 1.99
C PHE A 306 4.16 -12.03 3.35
N SER A 307 3.19 -12.30 4.22
CA SER A 307 3.45 -12.89 5.54
C SER A 307 3.62 -14.41 5.47
N THR A 308 4.40 -14.94 6.40
CA THR A 308 4.55 -16.38 6.66
C THR A 308 4.83 -16.61 8.15
N ASP A 309 4.47 -17.79 8.66
CA ASP A 309 4.84 -18.24 10.01
C ASP A 309 6.17 -18.99 10.03
N ARG A 310 6.70 -19.34 8.84
CA ARG A 310 7.83 -20.25 8.65
C ARG A 310 8.87 -19.68 7.68
N ILE A 311 9.39 -18.47 7.99
CA ILE A 311 10.25 -17.74 7.05
C ILE A 311 11.54 -18.49 6.72
N VAL A 312 12.15 -19.18 7.68
CA VAL A 312 13.38 -19.96 7.48
C VAL A 312 13.15 -21.10 6.48
N ASP A 313 12.04 -21.84 6.66
CA ASP A 313 11.70 -22.94 5.77
C ASP A 313 11.33 -22.44 4.38
N LEU A 314 10.59 -21.32 4.32
CA LEU A 314 10.20 -20.71 3.06
C LEU A 314 11.42 -20.19 2.30
N ALA A 315 12.38 -19.55 3.00
CA ALA A 315 13.61 -19.06 2.39
C ALA A 315 14.45 -20.21 1.79
N ARG A 316 14.59 -21.33 2.51
CA ARG A 316 15.26 -22.53 1.98
C ARG A 316 14.55 -23.06 0.74
N ALA A 317 13.24 -23.29 0.85
CA ALA A 317 12.44 -23.80 -0.27
C ALA A 317 12.43 -22.87 -1.49
N ALA A 318 12.43 -21.56 -1.29
CA ALA A 318 12.50 -20.58 -2.37
C ALA A 318 13.87 -20.62 -3.09
N ARG A 319 14.97 -20.76 -2.34
CA ARG A 319 16.32 -20.95 -2.90
C ARG A 319 16.45 -22.27 -3.66
N ASP A 320 15.90 -23.35 -3.12
CA ASP A 320 15.88 -24.66 -3.80
C ASP A 320 15.11 -24.59 -5.13
N ARG A 321 14.14 -23.69 -5.24
CA ARG A 321 13.43 -23.39 -6.49
C ARG A 321 14.14 -22.36 -7.38
N GLY A 322 15.34 -21.89 -6.99
CA GLY A 322 16.18 -21.00 -7.78
C GLY A 322 15.96 -19.49 -7.53
N LEU A 323 15.22 -19.11 -6.48
CA LEU A 323 15.02 -17.69 -6.17
C LEU A 323 16.31 -17.06 -5.65
N GLU A 324 16.74 -15.99 -6.32
CA GLU A 324 17.82 -15.13 -5.84
C GLU A 324 17.28 -14.03 -4.93
N PHE A 325 17.87 -13.91 -3.73
CA PHE A 325 17.51 -12.85 -2.78
C PHE A 325 18.37 -11.61 -2.98
N LEU A 326 17.81 -10.48 -2.64
CA LEU A 326 18.57 -9.25 -2.50
C LEU A 326 19.52 -9.39 -1.30
N THR A 327 20.81 -9.43 -1.55
CA THR A 327 21.85 -9.75 -0.55
C THR A 327 22.21 -8.52 0.29
N ALA A 328 22.09 -8.63 1.62
CA ALA A 328 22.69 -7.68 2.55
C ALA A 328 24.21 -7.91 2.63
N PRO A 329 25.04 -6.87 2.85
CA PRO A 329 26.49 -7.04 3.01
C PRO A 329 26.81 -7.67 4.37
N ASP A 330 27.97 -8.35 4.47
CA ASP A 330 28.38 -9.10 5.67
C ASP A 330 28.39 -8.26 6.94
N ASN A 331 28.85 -7.02 6.87
CA ASN A 331 28.86 -6.09 8.00
C ASN A 331 27.46 -5.77 8.57
N TYR A 332 26.39 -6.04 7.84
CA TYR A 332 25.02 -5.93 8.36
C TYR A 332 24.80 -6.93 9.51
N TYR A 333 25.32 -8.17 9.37
CA TYR A 333 25.16 -9.21 10.37
C TYR A 333 26.02 -8.99 11.61
N ASP A 334 27.21 -8.34 11.43
CA ASP A 334 28.03 -7.88 12.55
C ASP A 334 27.30 -6.78 13.36
N ASP A 335 26.63 -5.86 12.66
CA ASP A 335 25.83 -4.79 13.29
C ASP A 335 24.63 -5.36 14.07
N LEU A 336 24.00 -6.45 13.62
CA LEU A 336 22.90 -7.10 14.34
C LEU A 336 23.32 -7.57 15.73
N VAL A 337 24.54 -8.13 15.87
CA VAL A 337 25.07 -8.53 17.18
C VAL A 337 25.18 -7.34 18.12
N ALA A 338 25.73 -6.24 17.62
CA ALA A 338 25.90 -5.02 18.42
C ALA A 338 24.57 -4.37 18.83
N ARG A 339 23.55 -4.44 17.95
CA ARG A 339 22.24 -3.79 18.19
C ARG A 339 21.29 -4.60 19.07
N PHE A 340 21.28 -5.93 18.92
CA PHE A 340 20.18 -6.75 19.44
C PHE A 340 20.63 -7.87 20.41
N ASP A 341 21.92 -8.06 20.63
CA ASP A 341 22.46 -9.13 21.49
C ASP A 341 21.87 -10.51 21.09
N LEU A 342 21.93 -10.81 19.79
CA LEU A 342 21.45 -12.09 19.24
C LEU A 342 22.46 -13.22 19.50
N ALA A 343 21.96 -14.42 19.73
CA ALA A 343 22.81 -15.61 19.81
C ALA A 343 23.57 -15.83 18.48
N PRO A 344 24.85 -16.23 18.53
CA PRO A 344 25.67 -16.45 17.33
C PRO A 344 25.03 -17.39 16.32
N GLU A 345 24.35 -18.43 16.78
CA GLU A 345 23.65 -19.42 15.94
C GLU A 345 22.51 -18.76 15.16
N THR A 346 21.78 -17.82 15.79
CA THR A 346 20.70 -17.06 15.14
C THR A 346 21.27 -16.17 14.06
N VAL A 347 22.34 -15.42 14.37
CA VAL A 347 23.00 -14.53 13.38
C VAL A 347 23.56 -15.36 12.22
N GLY A 348 24.20 -16.50 12.52
CA GLY A 348 24.71 -17.43 11.50
C GLY A 348 23.60 -17.92 10.56
N GLN A 349 22.43 -18.29 11.09
CA GLN A 349 21.28 -18.71 10.28
C GLN A 349 20.71 -17.56 9.44
N LEU A 350 20.59 -16.36 10.00
CA LEU A 350 20.13 -15.17 9.26
C LEU A 350 21.08 -14.87 8.10
N HIS A 351 22.39 -14.90 8.36
CA HIS A 351 23.42 -14.65 7.35
C HIS A 351 23.42 -15.72 6.26
N GLU A 352 23.45 -17.00 6.62
CA GLU A 352 23.39 -18.12 5.66
C GLU A 352 22.22 -17.99 4.70
N LEU A 353 21.05 -17.62 5.21
CA LEU A 353 19.83 -17.49 4.43
C LEU A 353 19.59 -16.11 3.84
N GLY A 354 20.45 -15.12 4.09
CA GLY A 354 20.29 -13.74 3.61
C GLY A 354 19.05 -13.05 4.19
N LEU A 355 18.66 -13.42 5.43
CA LEU A 355 17.51 -12.85 6.10
C LEU A 355 17.90 -11.58 6.84
N LEU A 356 17.02 -10.61 6.80
CA LEU A 356 17.11 -9.36 7.55
C LEU A 356 16.31 -9.49 8.86
N TYR A 357 16.73 -8.74 9.88
CA TYR A 357 16.13 -8.79 11.21
C TYR A 357 15.90 -7.39 11.76
N ASP A 358 14.80 -7.21 12.47
CA ASP A 358 14.53 -6.03 13.28
C ASP A 358 13.77 -6.41 14.56
N ARG A 359 13.84 -5.57 15.60
CA ARG A 359 13.16 -5.79 16.88
C ARG A 359 12.72 -4.49 17.50
N GLU A 360 11.43 -4.38 17.79
CA GLU A 360 10.82 -3.24 18.48
C GLU A 360 9.84 -3.71 19.55
N ALA A 361 9.81 -3.02 20.70
CA ALA A 361 8.85 -3.26 21.79
C ALA A 361 8.69 -4.74 22.19
N GLY A 362 9.74 -5.55 22.06
CA GLY A 362 9.73 -6.98 22.38
C GLY A 362 9.23 -7.89 21.26
N GLY A 363 8.76 -7.34 20.15
CA GLY A 363 8.42 -8.09 18.94
C GLY A 363 9.59 -8.16 17.95
N GLU A 364 9.60 -9.19 17.13
CA GLU A 364 10.64 -9.46 16.13
C GLU A 364 10.07 -9.45 14.72
N PHE A 365 10.89 -9.02 13.76
CA PHE A 365 10.58 -8.99 12.35
C PHE A 365 11.72 -9.59 11.56
N VAL A 366 11.45 -10.71 10.89
CA VAL A 366 12.40 -11.38 10.03
C VAL A 366 11.88 -11.32 8.60
N HIS A 367 12.73 -10.96 7.65
CA HIS A 367 12.28 -10.77 6.28
C HIS A 367 13.41 -10.95 5.26
N PHE A 368 13.04 -11.14 4.00
CA PHE A 368 13.94 -11.08 2.85
C PHE A 368 13.25 -10.46 1.64
N TYR A 369 14.05 -10.00 0.70
CA TYR A 369 13.58 -9.40 -0.56
C TYR A 369 14.02 -10.21 -1.76
N THR A 370 13.19 -10.23 -2.81
CA THR A 370 13.55 -10.75 -4.13
C THR A 370 14.36 -9.71 -4.91
N GLY A 371 14.94 -10.12 -6.02
CA GLY A 371 15.37 -9.20 -7.08
C GLY A 371 14.22 -8.32 -7.57
N THR A 372 14.55 -7.21 -8.20
CA THR A 372 13.56 -6.30 -8.79
C THR A 372 13.25 -6.73 -10.23
N VAL A 373 11.99 -6.86 -10.57
CA VAL A 373 11.50 -7.16 -11.92
C VAL A 373 10.73 -5.94 -12.43
N GLY A 374 11.31 -5.23 -13.40
CA GLY A 374 10.78 -3.93 -13.82
C GLY A 374 10.80 -2.90 -12.69
N GLU A 375 9.63 -2.47 -12.24
CA GLU A 375 9.44 -1.52 -11.13
C GLU A 375 8.85 -2.17 -9.88
N VAL A 376 8.77 -3.52 -9.81
CA VAL A 376 8.22 -4.25 -8.68
C VAL A 376 9.19 -5.27 -8.12
N PHE A 377 9.15 -5.50 -6.83
CA PHE A 377 9.82 -6.62 -6.16
C PHE A 377 8.94 -7.13 -5.01
N PHE A 378 9.28 -8.29 -4.51
CA PHE A 378 8.53 -8.91 -3.42
C PHE A 378 9.35 -8.99 -2.15
N GLU A 379 8.65 -8.99 -1.04
CA GLU A 379 9.18 -9.18 0.29
C GLU A 379 8.45 -10.37 0.94
N VAL A 380 9.14 -11.17 1.72
CA VAL A 380 8.52 -12.15 2.60
C VAL A 380 8.86 -11.80 4.04
N VAL A 381 7.85 -11.81 4.90
CA VAL A 381 7.98 -11.33 6.28
C VAL A 381 7.42 -12.33 7.29
N GLN A 382 8.08 -12.43 8.43
CA GLN A 382 7.54 -13.08 9.63
C GLN A 382 7.55 -12.09 10.79
N ARG A 383 6.37 -11.89 11.40
CA ARG A 383 6.18 -11.08 12.61
C ARG A 383 6.04 -12.01 13.80
N ARG A 384 6.75 -11.72 14.89
CA ARG A 384 6.68 -12.45 16.15
C ARG A 384 6.50 -11.48 17.31
N GLY A 385 5.91 -11.93 18.41
CA GLY A 385 5.84 -11.17 19.66
C GLY A 385 5.11 -9.82 19.58
N GLY A 386 4.20 -9.64 18.58
CA GLY A 386 3.45 -8.39 18.43
C GLY A 386 4.23 -7.26 17.75
N TYR A 387 5.29 -7.56 16.98
CA TYR A 387 5.97 -6.54 16.15
C TYR A 387 4.98 -5.83 15.22
N ASP A 388 4.89 -4.51 15.32
CA ASP A 388 3.91 -3.69 14.60
C ASP A 388 4.54 -2.76 13.54
N GLY A 389 5.86 -2.67 13.50
CA GLY A 389 6.61 -1.94 12.48
C GLY A 389 6.51 -2.56 11.06
N TYR A 390 7.30 -2.06 10.14
CA TYR A 390 7.40 -2.55 8.74
C TYR A 390 8.86 -2.69 8.29
N GLY A 391 9.79 -2.92 9.22
CA GLY A 391 11.20 -3.12 8.93
C GLY A 391 11.92 -1.86 8.42
N ALA A 392 11.44 -0.65 8.76
CA ALA A 392 12.02 0.61 8.32
C ALA A 392 13.51 0.75 8.65
N ALA A 393 13.97 0.16 9.76
CA ALA A 393 15.38 0.14 10.16
C ALA A 393 16.30 -0.54 9.14
N ASN A 394 15.76 -1.46 8.33
CA ASN A 394 16.50 -2.18 7.28
C ASN A 394 16.38 -1.51 5.89
N ALA A 395 15.56 -0.45 5.75
CA ALA A 395 15.40 0.21 4.46
C ALA A 395 16.70 0.81 3.90
N PRO A 396 17.62 1.40 4.68
CA PRO A 396 18.91 1.86 4.17
C PRO A 396 19.75 0.74 3.53
N VAL A 397 19.80 -0.45 4.18
CA VAL A 397 20.52 -1.63 3.69
C VAL A 397 19.90 -2.12 2.38
N ARG A 398 18.57 -2.23 2.33
CA ARG A 398 17.84 -2.60 1.12
C ARG A 398 18.11 -1.64 -0.04
N LEU A 399 17.98 -0.33 0.19
CA LEU A 399 18.18 0.69 -0.84
C LEU A 399 19.63 0.67 -1.38
N ALA A 400 20.62 0.48 -0.52
CA ALA A 400 22.01 0.34 -0.92
C ALA A 400 22.23 -0.93 -1.75
N ALA A 401 21.68 -2.06 -1.33
CA ALA A 401 21.79 -3.35 -2.03
C ALA A 401 21.11 -3.28 -3.41
N GLN A 402 19.92 -2.69 -3.51
CA GLN A 402 19.22 -2.49 -4.79
C GLN A 402 20.04 -1.62 -5.77
N ARG A 403 20.66 -0.55 -5.26
CA ARG A 403 21.55 0.28 -6.09
C ARG A 403 22.77 -0.50 -6.59
N ALA A 404 23.41 -1.29 -5.73
CA ALA A 404 24.54 -2.13 -6.10
C ALA A 404 24.15 -3.21 -7.14
N SER A 405 23.00 -3.84 -6.99
CA SER A 405 22.48 -4.82 -7.94
C SER A 405 22.24 -4.19 -9.33
N ARG A 406 21.59 -3.02 -9.37
CA ARG A 406 21.38 -2.29 -10.64
C ARG A 406 22.68 -1.90 -11.32
N ALA A 407 23.70 -1.45 -10.57
CA ALA A 407 24.99 -1.08 -11.14
C ALA A 407 25.70 -2.26 -11.81
N ARG A 408 25.48 -3.50 -11.34
CA ARG A 408 26.06 -4.71 -11.95
C ARG A 408 25.40 -5.11 -13.28
N LEU A 409 24.17 -4.66 -13.55
CA LEU A 409 23.47 -4.94 -14.80
C LEU A 409 23.93 -4.05 -15.97
N TYR A 410 24.69 -2.97 -15.67
CA TYR A 410 25.20 -2.03 -16.67
C TYR A 410 26.73 -2.14 -16.88
N VAL A 411 27.40 -3.12 -16.30
CA VAL A 411 28.80 -3.51 -16.51
C VAL A 411 28.87 -4.85 -17.24
#